data_1ff9e2e44c20fe1817cdc881782608a4
#
_entry.id   1ff9e2e44c20fe1817cdc881782608a4
#
_cell.length_a   1.000
_cell.length_b   1.000
_cell.length_c   1.000
_cell.angle_alpha   90.00
_cell.angle_beta   90.00
_cell.angle_gamma   90.00
#
_symmetry.space_group_name_H-M   'P 1'
#
loop_
_entity.id
_entity.type
_entity.pdbx_description
1 polymer ?
#
loop_
_entity_poly.entity_id
_entity_poly.type
_entity_poly.pdbx_seq_one_letter_code
_entity_poly.pdbx_strand_id
1 'polypeptide(L)'
;MTKKIAIIGTGGTIAGQGASDTDLTGYTAGVLPLEEIISSVPGVRDYGPFVCNQFCNIESSDITLFQWVRLSKLVQKCVDNDDIAGVVITHGTDSMEETAYFLHLTVHTDKPIVITGSMRPAGAISADGPINLLQAIQVARTPESYNKGVLVVMNGYIDGARDVTKMNTTNVATFGSPNAGHLGIVQDGIAQYYMCPLRKHTMESEFGLPEDDDLPRVE
;
A
#
# COMPACT_ATOMS: atom_id res chain seq x y z
N MET A 1 -21.04 13.47 7.49
CA MET A 1 -19.67 13.97 7.22
C MET A 1 -18.96 12.96 6.33
N THR A 2 -18.11 13.40 5.41
CA THR A 2 -17.32 12.50 4.56
C THR A 2 -16.29 11.76 5.42
N LYS A 3 -16.27 10.43 5.38
CA LYS A 3 -15.29 9.63 6.11
C LYS A 3 -13.87 9.92 5.62
N LYS A 4 -12.88 9.75 6.48
CA LYS A 4 -11.46 10.00 6.19
C LYS A 4 -10.80 8.77 5.57
N ILE A 5 -9.71 8.96 4.84
CA ILE A 5 -8.75 7.90 4.52
C ILE A 5 -7.56 8.02 5.47
N ALA A 6 -7.20 6.92 6.11
CA ALA A 6 -5.94 6.86 6.85
C ALA A 6 -4.80 6.57 5.88
N ILE A 7 -3.75 7.39 5.90
CA ILE A 7 -2.54 7.18 5.09
C ILE A 7 -1.38 6.87 6.04
N ILE A 8 -0.73 5.73 5.83
CA ILE A 8 0.36 5.24 6.68
C ILE A 8 1.64 5.20 5.83
N GLY A 9 2.68 5.94 6.25
CA GLY A 9 3.99 5.95 5.60
C GLY A 9 4.94 4.95 6.24
N THR A 10 5.60 4.09 5.44
CA THR A 10 6.62 3.17 5.92
C THR A 10 8.00 3.43 5.32
N GLY A 11 8.13 4.38 4.40
CA GLY A 11 9.37 4.68 3.70
C GLY A 11 9.39 4.13 2.27
N GLY A 12 10.50 3.52 1.88
CA GLY A 12 10.70 2.97 0.54
C GLY A 12 11.05 4.02 -0.51
N THR A 13 11.08 3.60 -1.76
CA THR A 13 11.46 4.43 -2.93
C THR A 13 10.54 5.63 -3.13
N ILE A 14 9.26 5.51 -2.82
CA ILE A 14 8.28 6.61 -2.93
C ILE A 14 8.63 7.80 -2.02
N ALA A 15 9.34 7.54 -0.92
CA ALA A 15 9.92 8.52 -0.01
C ALA A 15 11.42 8.73 -0.29
N GLY A 16 11.94 8.23 -1.39
CA GLY A 16 13.35 8.26 -1.74
C GLY A 16 13.75 9.53 -2.49
N GLN A 17 15.02 9.92 -2.32
CA GLN A 17 15.61 11.07 -3.00
C GLN A 17 16.95 10.68 -3.61
N GLY A 18 17.11 10.91 -4.92
CA GLY A 18 18.35 10.73 -5.66
C GLY A 18 19.23 11.99 -5.66
N ALA A 19 20.48 11.83 -6.06
CA ALA A 19 21.41 12.94 -6.23
C ALA A 19 21.07 13.86 -7.41
N SER A 20 20.33 13.35 -8.40
CA SER A 20 19.84 14.10 -9.55
C SER A 20 18.53 13.49 -10.07
N ASP A 21 17.80 14.25 -10.88
CA ASP A 21 16.51 13.83 -11.48
C ASP A 21 16.65 12.64 -12.46
N THR A 22 17.86 12.36 -12.91
CA THR A 22 18.17 11.23 -13.80
C THR A 22 18.71 10.02 -13.07
N ASP A 23 18.94 10.11 -11.75
CA ASP A 23 19.37 8.99 -10.94
C ASP A 23 18.13 8.17 -10.50
N LEU A 24 17.95 7.02 -11.16
CA LEU A 24 16.80 6.16 -10.94
C LEU A 24 17.07 5.00 -9.94
N THR A 25 18.36 4.76 -9.62
CA THR A 25 18.77 3.60 -8.84
C THR A 25 19.71 3.91 -7.67
N GLY A 26 20.43 5.04 -7.73
CA GLY A 26 21.41 5.48 -6.70
C GLY A 26 20.81 6.42 -5.64
N TYR A 27 19.55 6.27 -5.29
CA TYR A 27 18.83 7.11 -4.34
C TYR A 27 18.92 6.56 -2.90
N THR A 28 18.65 7.45 -1.93
CA THR A 28 18.42 7.06 -0.53
C THR A 28 16.92 6.92 -0.30
N ALA A 29 16.47 5.73 0.13
CA ALA A 29 15.06 5.48 0.45
C ALA A 29 14.66 6.14 1.78
N GLY A 30 13.37 6.42 1.96
CA GLY A 30 12.81 6.85 3.24
C GLY A 30 13.28 8.25 3.71
N VAL A 31 13.62 9.15 2.79
CA VAL A 31 14.11 10.51 3.14
C VAL A 31 12.95 11.48 3.37
N LEU A 32 11.92 11.42 2.51
CA LEU A 32 10.82 12.35 2.55
C LEU A 32 9.76 11.95 3.58
N PRO A 33 9.26 12.88 4.40
CA PRO A 33 8.12 12.64 5.28
C PRO A 33 6.84 12.44 4.48
N LEU A 34 5.88 11.69 5.04
CA LEU A 34 4.62 11.34 4.39
C LEU A 34 3.83 12.57 3.92
N GLU A 35 3.82 13.64 4.70
CA GLU A 35 3.10 14.88 4.37
C GLU A 35 3.64 15.54 3.09
N GLU A 36 4.95 15.47 2.85
CA GLU A 36 5.56 15.99 1.63
C GLU A 36 5.17 15.13 0.43
N ILE A 37 5.18 13.80 0.59
CA ILE A 37 4.75 12.87 -0.47
C ILE A 37 3.30 13.17 -0.85
N ILE A 38 2.39 13.30 0.12
CA ILE A 38 0.98 13.59 -0.14
C ILE A 38 0.83 14.96 -0.81
N SER A 39 1.54 15.98 -0.33
CA SER A 39 1.42 17.34 -0.87
C SER A 39 1.97 17.46 -2.30
N SER A 40 2.85 16.56 -2.72
CA SER A 40 3.38 16.52 -4.10
C SER A 40 2.38 15.95 -5.12
N VAL A 41 1.27 15.33 -4.66
CA VAL A 41 0.29 14.69 -5.55
C VAL A 41 -0.75 15.72 -6.02
N PRO A 42 -0.79 16.06 -7.33
CA PRO A 42 -1.79 16.99 -7.85
C PRO A 42 -3.22 16.48 -7.62
N GLY A 43 -4.12 17.36 -7.18
CA GLY A 43 -5.53 17.04 -6.98
C GLY A 43 -5.84 16.15 -5.78
N VAL A 44 -4.86 15.73 -4.99
CA VAL A 44 -5.05 14.81 -3.86
C VAL A 44 -6.08 15.34 -2.84
N ARG A 45 -6.17 16.66 -2.68
CA ARG A 45 -7.07 17.30 -1.71
C ARG A 45 -8.55 17.06 -2.00
N ASP A 46 -8.91 16.78 -3.25
CA ASP A 46 -10.28 16.49 -3.66
C ASP A 46 -10.76 15.14 -3.11
N TYR A 47 -9.81 14.29 -2.73
CA TYR A 47 -10.05 12.97 -2.14
C TYR A 47 -9.93 12.94 -0.61
N GLY A 48 -9.69 14.11 0.03
CA GLY A 48 -9.66 14.22 1.51
C GLY A 48 -11.04 14.10 2.16
N PRO A 49 -11.12 14.17 3.49
CA PRO A 49 -10.03 14.41 4.43
C PRO A 49 -9.16 13.17 4.70
N PHE A 50 -7.92 13.40 5.17
CA PHE A 50 -6.94 12.37 5.51
C PHE A 50 -6.58 12.38 6.99
N VAL A 51 -6.13 11.22 7.49
CA VAL A 51 -5.38 11.05 8.75
C VAL A 51 -4.04 10.44 8.40
N CYS A 52 -2.96 11.18 8.62
CA CYS A 52 -1.61 10.75 8.25
C CYS A 52 -0.87 10.17 9.46
N ASN A 53 -0.21 9.04 9.27
CA ASN A 53 0.62 8.38 10.27
C ASN A 53 1.96 8.00 9.64
N GLN A 54 3.06 8.60 10.09
CA GLN A 54 4.39 8.11 9.76
C GLN A 54 4.71 6.94 10.70
N PHE A 55 4.67 5.72 10.19
CA PHE A 55 4.94 4.50 10.96
C PHE A 55 6.45 4.27 11.10
N CYS A 56 7.17 4.29 10.00
CA CYS A 56 8.63 4.23 9.92
C CYS A 56 9.12 4.86 8.62
N ASN A 57 10.41 4.89 8.40
CA ASN A 57 11.03 5.45 7.19
C ASN A 57 12.25 4.60 6.83
N ILE A 58 12.00 3.38 6.33
CA ILE A 58 13.02 2.36 6.07
C ILE A 58 12.94 1.86 4.63
N GLU A 59 13.98 1.17 4.18
CA GLU A 59 13.89 0.26 3.03
C GLU A 59 13.03 -0.93 3.41
N SER A 60 12.22 -1.42 2.49
CA SER A 60 11.30 -2.51 2.80
C SER A 60 11.99 -3.86 3.03
N SER A 61 13.22 -4.03 2.54
CA SER A 61 14.08 -5.16 2.87
C SER A 61 14.46 -5.24 4.35
N ASP A 62 14.39 -4.12 5.06
CA ASP A 62 14.77 -4.02 6.47
C ASP A 62 13.58 -4.16 7.43
N ILE A 63 12.37 -4.38 6.92
CA ILE A 63 11.20 -4.55 7.76
C ILE A 63 11.32 -5.86 8.57
N THR A 64 11.07 -5.75 9.86
CA THR A 64 11.16 -6.87 10.81
C THR A 64 9.79 -7.48 11.10
N LEU A 65 9.75 -8.72 11.61
CA LEU A 65 8.51 -9.36 12.08
C LEU A 65 7.79 -8.51 13.12
N PHE A 66 8.54 -7.93 14.05
CA PHE A 66 8.01 -6.99 15.05
C PHE A 66 7.32 -5.78 14.40
N GLN A 67 7.90 -5.21 13.35
CA GLN A 67 7.29 -4.10 12.64
C GLN A 67 6.03 -4.53 11.88
N TRP A 68 6.00 -5.72 11.27
CA TRP A 68 4.78 -6.24 10.64
C TRP A 68 3.62 -6.39 11.63
N VAL A 69 3.88 -6.95 12.81
CA VAL A 69 2.83 -7.07 13.86
C VAL A 69 2.33 -5.70 14.28
N ARG A 70 3.22 -4.75 14.52
CA ARG A 70 2.84 -3.39 14.91
C ARG A 70 2.12 -2.63 13.80
N LEU A 71 2.52 -2.81 12.54
CA LEU A 71 1.82 -2.25 11.39
C LEU A 71 0.40 -2.80 11.30
N SER A 72 0.24 -4.12 11.45
CA SER A 72 -1.08 -4.75 11.42
C SER A 72 -1.98 -4.24 12.57
N LYS A 73 -1.45 -4.11 13.80
CA LYS A 73 -2.19 -3.51 14.93
C LYS A 73 -2.58 -2.04 14.66
N LEU A 74 -1.70 -1.26 14.03
CA LEU A 74 -2.02 0.12 13.63
C LEU A 74 -3.12 0.15 12.57
N VAL A 75 -3.02 -0.69 11.54
CA VAL A 75 -4.05 -0.80 10.49
C VAL A 75 -5.38 -1.23 11.09
N GLN A 76 -5.40 -2.24 11.98
CA GLN A 76 -6.61 -2.67 12.68
C GLN A 76 -7.25 -1.50 13.44
N LYS A 77 -6.46 -0.75 14.22
CA LYS A 77 -6.95 0.44 14.94
C LYS A 77 -7.55 1.49 14.00
N CYS A 78 -6.98 1.65 12.81
CA CYS A 78 -7.52 2.58 11.81
C CYS A 78 -8.87 2.09 11.27
N VAL A 79 -8.98 0.81 10.89
CA VAL A 79 -10.22 0.27 10.31
C VAL A 79 -11.33 0.09 11.34
N ASP A 80 -11.02 -0.08 12.62
CA ASP A 80 -12.01 -0.13 13.71
C ASP A 80 -12.65 1.24 13.97
N ASN A 81 -12.04 2.33 13.51
CA ASN A 81 -12.61 3.66 13.64
C ASN A 81 -13.67 3.92 12.54
N ASP A 82 -14.90 4.19 12.97
CA ASP A 82 -16.03 4.45 12.07
C ASP A 82 -15.87 5.69 11.19
N ASP A 83 -15.02 6.64 11.59
CA ASP A 83 -14.71 7.83 10.79
C ASP A 83 -13.76 7.52 9.61
N ILE A 84 -13.15 6.35 9.56
CA ILE A 84 -12.24 5.91 8.51
C ILE A 84 -13.00 5.05 7.49
N ALA A 85 -12.91 5.42 6.22
CA ALA A 85 -13.49 4.67 5.09
C ALA A 85 -12.55 3.57 4.57
N GLY A 86 -11.24 3.77 4.66
CA GLY A 86 -10.22 2.85 4.19
C GLY A 86 -8.82 3.30 4.60
N VAL A 87 -7.84 2.44 4.35
CA VAL A 87 -6.42 2.68 4.67
C VAL A 87 -5.60 2.61 3.40
N VAL A 88 -4.66 3.55 3.24
CA VAL A 88 -3.63 3.52 2.20
C VAL A 88 -2.26 3.45 2.89
N ILE A 89 -1.40 2.57 2.42
CA ILE A 89 -0.05 2.38 2.96
C ILE A 89 0.95 2.66 1.84
N THR A 90 1.85 3.63 2.02
CA THR A 90 3.01 3.80 1.15
C THR A 90 4.14 2.92 1.64
N HIS A 91 4.69 2.09 0.76
CA HIS A 91 5.62 1.01 1.13
C HIS A 91 6.75 0.89 0.10
N GLY A 92 7.89 0.41 0.53
CA GLY A 92 8.96 -0.01 -0.39
C GLY A 92 8.56 -1.29 -1.13
N THR A 93 9.09 -1.46 -2.35
CA THR A 93 8.60 -2.49 -3.27
C THR A 93 9.20 -3.87 -3.05
N ASP A 94 10.31 -4.01 -2.29
CA ASP A 94 11.02 -5.30 -2.17
C ASP A 94 10.29 -6.32 -1.30
N SER A 95 9.57 -5.87 -0.26
CA SER A 95 8.75 -6.74 0.60
C SER A 95 7.28 -6.32 0.64
N MET A 96 6.81 -5.63 -0.41
CA MET A 96 5.42 -5.17 -0.50
C MET A 96 4.44 -6.34 -0.54
N GLU A 97 4.76 -7.39 -1.29
CA GLU A 97 3.91 -8.56 -1.45
C GLU A 97 3.74 -9.33 -0.13
N GLU A 98 4.83 -9.48 0.65
CA GLU A 98 4.79 -10.11 1.96
C GLU A 98 3.99 -9.27 2.97
N THR A 99 4.22 -7.95 2.99
CA THR A 99 3.45 -7.04 3.85
C THR A 99 1.97 -7.07 3.49
N ALA A 100 1.65 -7.06 2.18
CA ALA A 100 0.27 -7.14 1.71
C ALA A 100 -0.41 -8.43 2.17
N TYR A 101 0.27 -9.57 2.01
CA TYR A 101 -0.29 -10.86 2.38
C TYR A 101 -0.38 -11.03 3.90
N PHE A 102 0.60 -10.53 4.65
CA PHE A 102 0.55 -10.53 6.13
C PHE A 102 -0.69 -9.77 6.64
N LEU A 103 -0.92 -8.55 6.14
CA LEU A 103 -2.11 -7.77 6.51
C LEU A 103 -3.42 -8.41 6.04
N HIS A 104 -3.40 -9.06 4.87
CA HIS A 104 -4.54 -9.78 4.31
C HIS A 104 -5.02 -10.93 5.19
N LEU A 105 -4.09 -11.53 5.94
CA LEU A 105 -4.37 -12.64 6.86
C LEU A 105 -4.67 -12.18 8.29
N THR A 106 -4.14 -11.04 8.73
CA THR A 106 -4.12 -10.68 10.17
C THR A 106 -5.01 -9.50 10.53
N VAL A 107 -5.49 -8.71 9.57
CA VAL A 107 -6.40 -7.58 9.82
C VAL A 107 -7.84 -8.00 9.53
N HIS A 108 -8.74 -7.79 10.51
CA HIS A 108 -10.16 -8.16 10.39
C HIS A 108 -10.99 -6.93 10.03
N THR A 109 -11.37 -6.80 8.76
CA THR A 109 -12.18 -5.68 8.25
C THR A 109 -12.77 -6.01 6.88
N ASP A 110 -13.89 -5.37 6.56
CA ASP A 110 -14.43 -5.28 5.21
C ASP A 110 -13.96 -4.03 4.45
N LYS A 111 -13.39 -3.05 5.18
CA LYS A 111 -12.92 -1.79 4.60
C LYS A 111 -11.69 -2.02 3.71
N PRO A 112 -11.53 -1.22 2.64
CA PRO A 112 -10.37 -1.31 1.77
C PRO A 112 -9.05 -1.00 2.50
N ILE A 113 -8.07 -1.88 2.32
CA ILE A 113 -6.67 -1.65 2.68
C ILE A 113 -5.88 -1.70 1.38
N VAL A 114 -5.23 -0.61 1.02
CA VAL A 114 -4.52 -0.48 -0.25
C VAL A 114 -3.04 -0.18 0.02
N ILE A 115 -2.15 -0.99 -0.53
CA ILE A 115 -0.71 -0.76 -0.47
C ILE A 115 -0.24 -0.25 -1.83
N THR A 116 0.65 0.73 -1.80
CA THR A 116 1.27 1.31 -2.98
C THR A 116 2.71 1.73 -2.71
N GLY A 117 3.44 2.04 -3.76
CA GLY A 117 4.83 2.49 -3.69
C GLY A 117 5.28 3.13 -4.99
N SER A 118 6.56 3.15 -5.23
CA SER A 118 7.10 3.56 -6.53
C SER A 118 8.36 2.78 -6.88
N MET A 119 8.65 2.72 -8.18
CA MET A 119 9.91 2.17 -8.71
C MET A 119 10.95 3.25 -8.96
N ARG A 120 10.54 4.52 -9.01
CA ARG A 120 11.41 5.68 -9.17
C ARG A 120 11.33 6.59 -7.95
N PRO A 121 12.45 7.18 -7.50
CA PRO A 121 12.44 8.10 -6.37
C PRO A 121 11.64 9.37 -6.68
N ALA A 122 11.20 10.06 -5.63
CA ALA A 122 10.26 11.19 -5.75
C ALA A 122 10.74 12.33 -6.65
N GLY A 123 12.05 12.63 -6.67
CA GLY A 123 12.64 13.67 -7.52
C GLY A 123 12.98 13.24 -8.94
N ALA A 124 12.81 11.96 -9.29
CA ALA A 124 13.23 11.44 -10.58
C ALA A 124 12.34 11.91 -11.73
N ILE A 125 12.94 12.03 -12.92
CA ILE A 125 12.17 12.27 -14.13
C ILE A 125 11.15 11.15 -14.35
N SER A 126 9.89 11.51 -14.58
CA SER A 126 8.76 10.56 -14.66
C SER A 126 8.60 9.68 -13.40
N ALA A 127 8.76 10.25 -12.20
CA ALA A 127 8.45 9.57 -10.95
C ALA A 127 7.03 8.99 -10.97
N ASP A 128 6.89 7.71 -10.62
CA ASP A 128 5.61 7.00 -10.64
C ASP A 128 4.85 7.06 -9.30
N GLY A 129 5.53 7.51 -8.22
CA GLY A 129 4.94 7.60 -6.89
C GLY A 129 3.68 8.46 -6.79
N PRO A 130 3.64 9.69 -7.34
CA PRO A 130 2.48 10.56 -7.25
C PRO A 130 1.21 9.94 -7.87
N ILE A 131 1.29 9.35 -9.05
CA ILE A 131 0.13 8.73 -9.68
C ILE A 131 -0.29 7.45 -8.97
N ASN A 132 0.67 6.64 -8.50
CA ASN A 132 0.37 5.41 -7.76
C ASN A 132 -0.35 5.74 -6.44
N LEU A 133 0.10 6.77 -5.70
CA LEU A 133 -0.55 7.20 -4.46
C LEU A 133 -1.96 7.74 -4.72
N LEU A 134 -2.14 8.56 -5.77
CA LEU A 134 -3.46 9.06 -6.14
C LEU A 134 -4.42 7.91 -6.44
N GLN A 135 -4.00 6.95 -7.26
CA GLN A 135 -4.80 5.79 -7.62
C GLN A 135 -5.12 4.89 -6.41
N ALA A 136 -4.17 4.70 -5.51
CA ALA A 136 -4.41 3.97 -4.26
C ALA A 136 -5.48 4.63 -3.38
N ILE A 137 -5.47 5.97 -3.29
CA ILE A 137 -6.50 6.74 -2.57
C ILE A 137 -7.86 6.61 -3.26
N GLN A 138 -7.91 6.68 -4.58
CA GLN A 138 -9.15 6.50 -5.37
C GLN A 138 -9.75 5.11 -5.13
N VAL A 139 -8.92 4.06 -5.19
CA VAL A 139 -9.33 2.68 -4.88
C VAL A 139 -9.85 2.56 -3.45
N ALA A 140 -9.15 3.14 -2.47
CA ALA A 140 -9.58 3.10 -1.07
C ALA A 140 -10.92 3.84 -0.82
N ARG A 141 -11.33 4.74 -1.72
CA ARG A 141 -12.62 5.43 -1.66
C ARG A 141 -13.73 4.76 -2.44
N THR A 142 -13.40 3.82 -3.30
CA THR A 142 -14.36 3.15 -4.19
C THR A 142 -15.19 2.13 -3.41
N PRO A 143 -16.55 2.19 -3.44
CA PRO A 143 -17.38 1.21 -2.73
C PRO A 143 -17.14 -0.24 -3.17
N GLU A 144 -16.83 -0.45 -4.42
CA GLU A 144 -16.54 -1.77 -4.99
C GLU A 144 -15.26 -2.40 -4.43
N SER A 145 -14.42 -1.62 -3.73
CA SER A 145 -13.20 -2.10 -3.08
C SER A 145 -13.46 -2.77 -1.72
N TYR A 146 -14.66 -2.58 -1.16
CA TYR A 146 -15.03 -3.24 0.10
C TYR A 146 -15.06 -4.76 -0.06
N ASN A 147 -14.65 -5.45 1.00
CA ASN A 147 -14.61 -6.91 1.06
C ASN A 147 -13.78 -7.57 -0.06
N LYS A 148 -12.67 -6.93 -0.44
CA LYS A 148 -11.69 -7.49 -1.40
C LYS A 148 -10.34 -7.82 -0.74
N GLY A 149 -10.28 -7.73 0.61
CA GLY A 149 -9.05 -7.92 1.34
C GLY A 149 -8.05 -6.78 1.12
N VAL A 150 -6.78 -7.09 1.25
CA VAL A 150 -5.70 -6.13 0.97
C VAL A 150 -5.41 -6.11 -0.52
N LEU A 151 -5.29 -4.90 -1.06
CA LEU A 151 -5.03 -4.63 -2.48
C LEU A 151 -3.65 -3.99 -2.65
N VAL A 152 -2.97 -4.33 -3.72
CA VAL A 152 -1.77 -3.62 -4.18
C VAL A 152 -2.14 -2.84 -5.44
N VAL A 153 -1.86 -1.53 -5.42
CA VAL A 153 -2.18 -0.64 -6.55
C VAL A 153 -0.89 -0.01 -7.06
N MET A 154 -0.47 -0.43 -8.24
CA MET A 154 0.75 0.01 -8.90
C MET A 154 0.53 0.10 -10.42
N ASN A 155 1.06 1.15 -11.03
CA ASN A 155 1.05 1.31 -12.50
C ASN A 155 -0.35 1.14 -13.13
N GLY A 156 -1.41 1.60 -12.45
CA GLY A 156 -2.80 1.52 -12.91
C GLY A 156 -3.48 0.16 -12.73
N TYR A 157 -2.79 -0.85 -12.21
CA TYR A 157 -3.35 -2.16 -11.91
C TYR A 157 -3.77 -2.29 -10.46
N ILE A 158 -4.82 -3.07 -10.22
CA ILE A 158 -5.30 -3.47 -8.89
C ILE A 158 -5.06 -4.97 -8.76
N ASP A 159 -4.17 -5.35 -7.86
CA ASP A 159 -3.82 -6.74 -7.57
C ASP A 159 -4.30 -7.16 -6.18
N GLY A 160 -4.66 -8.43 -6.03
CA GLY A 160 -4.96 -9.01 -4.73
C GLY A 160 -3.69 -9.47 -4.00
N ALA A 161 -3.62 -9.19 -2.72
CA ALA A 161 -2.44 -9.50 -1.88
C ALA A 161 -1.97 -10.95 -1.92
N ARG A 162 -2.88 -11.90 -2.19
CA ARG A 162 -2.55 -13.33 -2.26
C ARG A 162 -1.70 -13.70 -3.47
N ASP A 163 -1.93 -13.03 -4.60
CA ASP A 163 -1.43 -13.49 -5.90
C ASP A 163 -0.43 -12.52 -6.52
N VAL A 164 -0.34 -11.31 -5.97
CA VAL A 164 0.60 -10.29 -6.45
C VAL A 164 2.04 -10.66 -6.12
N THR A 165 2.94 -10.41 -7.08
CA THR A 165 4.38 -10.57 -6.86
C THR A 165 5.19 -9.55 -7.65
N LYS A 166 6.38 -9.21 -7.17
CA LYS A 166 7.34 -8.33 -7.84
C LYS A 166 8.10 -9.12 -8.91
N MET A 167 7.83 -8.85 -10.16
CA MET A 167 8.37 -9.61 -11.31
C MET A 167 9.60 -8.96 -11.93
N ASN A 168 9.92 -7.72 -11.57
CA ASN A 168 11.04 -6.99 -12.14
C ASN A 168 11.65 -6.04 -11.09
N THR A 169 12.94 -5.77 -11.21
CA THR A 169 13.68 -4.95 -10.23
C THR A 169 13.66 -3.45 -10.52
N THR A 170 13.37 -3.01 -11.74
CA THR A 170 13.51 -1.61 -12.16
C THR A 170 12.35 -1.06 -12.98
N ASN A 171 11.55 -1.92 -13.61
CA ASN A 171 10.45 -1.49 -14.46
C ASN A 171 9.29 -0.96 -13.59
N VAL A 172 8.62 0.12 -14.02
CA VAL A 172 7.42 0.63 -13.33
C VAL A 172 6.26 -0.38 -13.40
N ALA A 173 6.15 -1.16 -14.47
CA ALA A 173 5.23 -2.29 -14.59
C ALA A 173 5.83 -3.54 -13.94
N THR A 174 6.13 -3.47 -12.64
CA THR A 174 6.89 -4.52 -11.94
C THR A 174 6.02 -5.53 -11.21
N PHE A 175 4.84 -5.12 -10.73
CA PHE A 175 3.93 -6.01 -10.02
C PHE A 175 2.93 -6.67 -10.96
N GLY A 176 2.62 -7.90 -10.69
CA GLY A 176 1.62 -8.67 -11.41
C GLY A 176 1.15 -9.87 -10.62
N SER A 177 0.07 -10.48 -11.08
CA SER A 177 -0.52 -11.70 -10.51
C SER A 177 -0.49 -12.81 -11.57
N PRO A 178 0.66 -13.47 -11.80
CA PRO A 178 0.86 -14.34 -12.96
C PRO A 178 -0.08 -15.54 -13.04
N ASN A 179 -0.59 -16.01 -11.89
CA ASN A 179 -1.49 -17.17 -11.84
C ASN A 179 -2.98 -16.79 -11.87
N ALA A 180 -3.34 -15.61 -11.35
CA ALA A 180 -4.73 -15.21 -11.17
C ALA A 180 -5.14 -14.03 -12.07
N GLY A 181 -4.18 -13.23 -12.53
CA GLY A 181 -4.43 -11.95 -13.21
C GLY A 181 -4.76 -10.81 -12.23
N HIS A 182 -4.81 -9.59 -12.75
CA HIS A 182 -5.20 -8.42 -11.98
C HIS A 182 -6.69 -8.49 -11.60
N LEU A 183 -7.04 -8.02 -10.40
CA LEU A 183 -8.45 -7.91 -9.99
C LEU A 183 -9.17 -6.80 -10.76
N GLY A 184 -8.44 -5.79 -11.20
CA GLY A 184 -8.98 -4.65 -11.90
C GLY A 184 -7.93 -3.65 -12.34
N ILE A 185 -8.41 -2.50 -12.78
CA ILE A 185 -7.58 -1.36 -13.20
C ILE A 185 -8.11 -0.05 -12.61
N VAL A 186 -7.24 0.96 -12.56
CA VAL A 186 -7.66 2.34 -12.31
C VAL A 186 -7.39 3.16 -13.57
N GLN A 187 -8.45 3.70 -14.14
CA GLN A 187 -8.38 4.55 -15.31
C GLN A 187 -9.21 5.81 -15.10
N ASP A 188 -8.64 6.97 -15.38
CA ASP A 188 -9.30 8.28 -15.24
C ASP A 188 -9.95 8.50 -13.85
N GLY A 189 -9.30 7.98 -12.79
CA GLY A 189 -9.79 8.09 -11.42
C GLY A 189 -10.88 7.09 -11.02
N ILE A 190 -11.23 6.17 -11.92
CA ILE A 190 -12.28 5.16 -11.71
C ILE A 190 -11.61 3.78 -11.54
N ALA A 191 -11.85 3.15 -10.40
CA ALA A 191 -11.49 1.76 -10.18
C ALA A 191 -12.51 0.83 -10.85
N GLN A 192 -12.06 -0.04 -11.73
CA GLN A 192 -12.88 -1.03 -12.43
C GLN A 192 -12.40 -2.43 -12.07
N TYR A 193 -13.28 -3.22 -11.49
CA TYR A 193 -13.01 -4.60 -11.08
C TYR A 193 -13.57 -5.60 -12.08
N TYR A 194 -12.77 -6.58 -12.44
CA TYR A 194 -13.13 -7.70 -13.30
C TYR A 194 -13.23 -9.01 -12.53
N MET A 195 -12.54 -9.08 -11.38
CA MET A 195 -12.47 -10.27 -10.53
C MET A 195 -12.62 -9.92 -9.06
N CYS A 196 -12.81 -10.94 -8.24
CA CYS A 196 -12.97 -10.85 -6.81
C CYS A 196 -12.20 -12.00 -6.15
N PRO A 197 -11.48 -11.78 -5.05
CA PRO A 197 -10.86 -12.87 -4.28
C PRO A 197 -11.92 -13.84 -3.76
N LEU A 198 -11.69 -15.15 -3.93
CA LEU A 198 -12.60 -16.20 -3.48
C LEU A 198 -12.09 -16.93 -2.23
N ARG A 199 -10.82 -16.79 -1.91
CA ARG A 199 -10.23 -17.39 -0.71
C ARG A 199 -10.52 -16.54 0.51
N LYS A 200 -10.64 -17.17 1.66
CA LYS A 200 -10.80 -16.49 2.95
C LYS A 200 -9.70 -15.46 3.18
N HIS A 201 -10.09 -14.30 3.62
CA HIS A 201 -9.20 -13.19 3.93
C HIS A 201 -9.83 -12.25 4.95
N THR A 202 -9.08 -11.34 5.49
CA THR A 202 -9.52 -10.28 6.40
C THR A 202 -10.64 -10.73 7.36
N MET A 203 -11.91 -10.38 7.13
CA MET A 203 -13.03 -10.75 8.02
C MET A 203 -13.21 -12.25 8.20
N GLU A 204 -12.86 -13.07 7.21
CA GLU A 204 -13.03 -14.52 7.25
C GLU A 204 -11.70 -15.25 7.57
N SER A 205 -10.62 -14.50 7.82
CA SER A 205 -9.34 -15.08 8.18
C SER A 205 -9.41 -15.79 9.53
N GLU A 206 -8.76 -16.95 9.61
CA GLU A 206 -8.61 -17.70 10.85
C GLU A 206 -7.37 -17.29 11.66
N PHE A 207 -6.53 -16.41 11.11
CA PHE A 207 -5.30 -15.94 11.74
C PHE A 207 -5.57 -14.68 12.57
N GLY A 208 -4.96 -14.63 13.75
CA GLY A 208 -4.94 -13.47 14.63
C GLY A 208 -3.52 -13.04 14.95
N LEU A 209 -3.38 -11.84 15.49
CA LEU A 209 -2.09 -11.34 15.96
C LEU A 209 -1.81 -11.81 17.39
N PRO A 210 -0.54 -12.09 17.72
CA PRO A 210 -0.14 -12.35 19.09
C PRO A 210 -0.31 -11.10 19.95
N GLU A 211 -0.55 -11.30 21.26
CA GLU A 211 -0.66 -10.20 22.23
C GLU A 211 0.68 -9.47 22.42
N ASP A 212 1.78 -10.24 22.40
CA ASP A 212 3.16 -9.84 22.67
C ASP A 212 3.88 -9.47 21.39
N ASP A 213 3.57 -8.78 20.49
CA ASP A 213 4.29 -8.30 19.27
C ASP A 213 5.40 -9.26 18.74
N ASP A 214 5.44 -10.51 19.19
CA ASP A 214 6.45 -11.50 18.81
C ASP A 214 5.85 -12.61 17.93
N LEU A 215 6.55 -12.93 16.84
CA LEU A 215 6.19 -14.03 15.94
C LEU A 215 7.35 -15.04 15.90
N PRO A 216 7.04 -16.33 15.88
CA PRO A 216 8.09 -17.33 15.72
C PRO A 216 8.80 -17.15 14.38
N ARG A 217 10.11 -17.12 14.42
CA ARG A 217 10.93 -17.12 13.21
C ARG A 217 10.91 -18.52 12.60
N VAL A 218 10.54 -18.58 11.33
CA VAL A 218 10.63 -19.81 10.52
C VAL A 218 11.83 -19.66 9.60
N GLU A 219 12.78 -20.61 9.67
CA GLU A 219 13.98 -20.66 8.81
C GLU A 219 13.77 -21.67 7.67
#